data_66f3c0e50ec0246c3e9cae31464e5ed6
#
_entry.id   66f3c0e50ec0246c3e9cae31464e5ed6
#
_cell.length_a   1.000
_cell.length_b   1.000
_cell.length_c   1.000
_cell.angle_alpha   90.00
_cell.angle_beta   90.00
_cell.angle_gamma   90.00
#
_symmetry.space_group_name_H-M   'P 1'
#
loop_
_entity.id
_entity.type
_entity.pdbx_description
1 polymer ?
#
loop_
_entity_poly.entity_id
_entity_poly.type
_entity_poly.pdbx_seq_one_letter_code
_entity_poly.pdbx_strand_id
1 'polypeptide(L)'
;MKIYTIHSNSHEILYTDYFLKTLPDEFDVISTQIPQECSTGDFYKPGWDITCYRKVELFIRACEDNMGEKFIFSDVDIQFFGNIKDILIEELGDYDIACQNDTGNMYCSGFFICDANERTLNMFKKMKENYNSEDQTSLNQQIHLCKSKFLSKRFFTIGHITHSVWNGQDIDIPKDILVHHANWTIGTNNKINLLNMVRKKIDYNG
;
A
#
# COMPACT_ATOMS: atom_id res chain seq x y z
N MET A 1 3.98 -7.74 -14.70
CA MET A 1 2.82 -6.93 -14.25
C MET A 1 3.34 -5.64 -13.67
N LYS A 2 2.69 -4.51 -13.94
CA LYS A 2 3.14 -3.21 -13.42
C LYS A 2 2.79 -3.04 -11.94
N ILE A 3 3.72 -2.46 -11.17
CA ILE A 3 3.51 -2.00 -9.81
C ILE A 3 3.79 -0.49 -9.75
N TYR A 4 2.78 0.25 -9.35
CA TYR A 4 2.87 1.71 -9.22
C TYR A 4 3.19 2.09 -7.78
N THR A 5 4.07 3.07 -7.63
CA THR A 5 4.43 3.61 -6.31
C THR A 5 4.71 5.10 -6.38
N ILE A 6 4.62 5.76 -5.24
CA ILE A 6 4.86 7.19 -5.09
C ILE A 6 5.66 7.45 -3.81
N HIS A 7 6.64 8.35 -3.89
CA HIS A 7 7.42 8.75 -2.72
C HIS A 7 7.94 10.19 -2.87
N SER A 8 8.31 10.77 -1.75
CA SER A 8 9.04 12.04 -1.68
C SER A 8 10.42 11.82 -1.04
N ASN A 9 11.27 12.83 -1.01
CA ASN A 9 12.64 12.70 -0.51
C ASN A 9 12.73 12.11 0.90
N SER A 10 11.78 12.41 1.80
CA SER A 10 11.78 11.85 3.17
C SER A 10 11.62 10.32 3.21
N HIS A 11 11.06 9.74 2.15
CA HIS A 11 10.82 8.29 2.03
C HIS A 11 11.74 7.60 1.03
N GLU A 12 12.75 8.30 0.48
CA GLU A 12 13.69 7.74 -0.49
C GLU A 12 14.39 6.48 0.04
N ILE A 13 14.81 6.47 1.30
CA ILE A 13 15.46 5.30 1.92
C ILE A 13 14.50 4.10 2.03
N LEU A 14 13.21 4.34 2.27
CA LEU A 14 12.20 3.26 2.29
C LEU A 14 12.01 2.68 0.89
N TYR A 15 11.97 3.53 -0.14
CA TYR A 15 11.88 3.12 -1.52
C TYR A 15 13.09 2.30 -1.97
N THR A 16 14.32 2.80 -1.74
CA THR A 16 15.54 2.16 -2.27
C THR A 16 15.96 0.94 -1.47
N ASP A 17 15.90 1.00 -0.13
CA ASP A 17 16.52 0.01 0.74
C ASP A 17 15.54 -1.07 1.25
N TYR A 18 14.24 -0.82 1.16
CA TYR A 18 13.22 -1.77 1.61
C TYR A 18 12.32 -2.20 0.47
N PHE A 19 11.65 -1.28 -0.20
CA PHE A 19 10.74 -1.61 -1.29
C PHE A 19 11.49 -2.28 -2.46
N LEU A 20 12.41 -1.58 -3.12
CA LEU A 20 13.11 -2.10 -4.30
C LEU A 20 13.97 -3.33 -4.00
N LYS A 21 14.70 -3.35 -2.87
CA LYS A 21 15.57 -4.48 -2.51
C LYS A 21 14.82 -5.78 -2.22
N THR A 22 13.54 -5.69 -1.90
CA THR A 22 12.74 -6.86 -1.56
C THR A 22 11.69 -7.21 -2.61
N LEU A 23 11.45 -6.29 -3.54
CA LEU A 23 10.48 -6.51 -4.61
C LEU A 23 10.95 -7.63 -5.55
N PRO A 24 10.11 -8.63 -5.85
CA PRO A 24 10.43 -9.67 -6.83
C PRO A 24 10.63 -9.11 -8.25
N ASP A 25 11.57 -9.70 -9.01
CA ASP A 25 11.90 -9.29 -10.38
C ASP A 25 10.74 -9.42 -11.41
N GLU A 26 9.63 -10.04 -10.99
CA GLU A 26 8.44 -10.26 -11.83
C GLU A 26 7.58 -9.02 -12.05
N PHE A 27 7.95 -7.87 -11.45
CA PHE A 27 7.22 -6.62 -11.55
C PHE A 27 7.98 -5.53 -12.29
N ASP A 28 7.24 -4.80 -13.14
CA ASP A 28 7.71 -3.58 -13.80
C ASP A 28 7.36 -2.38 -12.91
N VAL A 29 8.35 -1.77 -12.28
CA VAL A 29 8.15 -0.65 -11.34
C VAL A 29 7.90 0.65 -12.08
N ILE A 30 6.77 1.29 -11.80
CA ILE A 30 6.42 2.64 -12.25
C ILE A 30 6.42 3.56 -11.03
N SER A 31 7.58 4.15 -10.75
CA SER A 31 7.75 5.05 -9.60
C SER A 31 7.47 6.50 -9.98
N THR A 32 6.84 7.23 -9.08
CA THR A 32 6.61 8.67 -9.17
C THR A 32 7.24 9.36 -7.96
N GLN A 33 8.30 10.12 -8.19
CA GLN A 33 8.84 11.00 -7.16
C GLN A 33 8.07 12.33 -7.18
N ILE A 34 7.62 12.78 -6.01
CA ILE A 34 6.87 14.02 -5.85
C ILE A 34 7.65 15.03 -5.00
N PRO A 35 7.34 16.33 -5.10
CA PRO A 35 7.88 17.34 -4.19
C PRO A 35 7.61 17.00 -2.73
N GLN A 36 8.50 17.44 -1.83
CA GLN A 36 8.36 17.25 -0.38
C GLN A 36 7.37 18.27 0.19
N GLU A 37 6.07 18.01 0.02
CA GLU A 37 5.00 18.89 0.53
C GLU A 37 4.86 18.76 2.06
N CYS A 38 4.91 17.56 2.57
CA CYS A 38 4.94 17.28 4.01
C CYS A 38 6.38 17.13 4.48
N SER A 39 6.88 18.04 5.33
CA SER A 39 8.29 18.12 5.70
C SER A 39 8.91 16.83 6.25
N THR A 40 8.11 16.00 6.95
CA THR A 40 8.53 14.72 7.51
C THR A 40 7.97 13.52 6.77
N GLY A 41 6.97 13.72 5.92
CA GLY A 41 6.20 12.65 5.29
C GLY A 41 5.22 11.93 6.23
N ASP A 42 5.09 12.37 7.47
CA ASP A 42 4.23 11.72 8.45
C ASP A 42 2.77 12.11 8.28
N PHE A 43 1.87 11.17 8.57
CA PHE A 43 0.44 11.41 8.49
C PHE A 43 -0.03 12.48 9.50
N TYR A 44 -1.08 13.22 9.11
CA TYR A 44 -1.64 14.38 9.83
C TYR A 44 -0.68 15.55 10.06
N LYS A 45 0.47 15.60 9.40
CA LYS A 45 1.33 16.79 9.37
C LYS A 45 0.96 17.70 8.18
N PRO A 46 1.25 19.02 8.27
CA PRO A 46 0.98 19.92 7.16
C PRO A 46 1.56 19.43 5.84
N GLY A 47 0.78 19.45 4.76
CA GLY A 47 1.15 18.97 3.44
C GLY A 47 1.00 17.46 3.21
N TRP A 48 0.64 16.69 4.25
CA TRP A 48 0.37 15.26 4.09
C TRP A 48 -0.87 15.01 3.21
N ASP A 49 -1.91 15.80 3.39
CA ASP A 49 -3.13 15.79 2.57
C ASP A 49 -2.84 15.99 1.07
N ILE A 50 -1.89 16.86 0.73
CA ILE A 50 -1.44 17.08 -0.66
C ILE A 50 -0.77 15.79 -1.19
N THR A 51 0.08 15.16 -0.39
CA THR A 51 0.72 13.88 -0.74
C THR A 51 -0.34 12.79 -1.01
N CYS A 52 -1.32 12.66 -0.15
CA CYS A 52 -2.44 11.72 -0.32
C CYS A 52 -3.28 12.04 -1.58
N TYR A 53 -3.50 13.32 -1.89
CA TYR A 53 -4.17 13.72 -3.12
C TYR A 53 -3.39 13.30 -4.38
N ARG A 54 -2.06 13.48 -4.40
CA ARG A 54 -1.19 13.01 -5.48
C ARG A 54 -1.25 11.50 -5.67
N LYS A 55 -1.41 10.77 -4.58
CA LYS A 55 -1.61 9.32 -4.60
C LYS A 55 -2.92 8.93 -5.30
N VAL A 56 -4.02 9.63 -5.01
CA VAL A 56 -5.30 9.43 -5.73
C VAL A 56 -5.18 9.75 -7.23
N GLU A 57 -4.44 10.80 -7.60
CA GLU A 57 -4.14 11.10 -9.01
C GLU A 57 -3.36 9.96 -9.69
N LEU A 58 -2.42 9.34 -8.97
CA LEU A 58 -1.67 8.19 -9.46
C LEU A 58 -2.58 6.96 -9.65
N PHE A 59 -3.56 6.72 -8.78
CA PHE A 59 -4.51 5.61 -8.95
C PHE A 59 -5.31 5.73 -10.24
N ILE A 60 -5.77 6.95 -10.57
CA ILE A 60 -6.48 7.23 -11.82
C ILE A 60 -5.57 6.93 -13.02
N ARG A 61 -4.37 7.50 -13.04
CA ARG A 61 -3.38 7.27 -14.11
C ARG A 61 -3.04 5.80 -14.27
N ALA A 62 -2.75 5.10 -13.17
CA ALA A 62 -2.44 3.68 -13.19
C ALA A 62 -3.59 2.85 -13.78
N CYS A 63 -4.83 3.19 -13.45
CA CYS A 63 -6.01 2.54 -14.02
C CYS A 63 -6.14 2.84 -15.52
N GLU A 64 -6.00 4.09 -15.94
CA GLU A 64 -6.07 4.51 -17.35
C GLU A 64 -4.96 3.85 -18.20
N ASP A 65 -3.74 3.77 -17.68
CA ASP A 65 -2.57 3.16 -18.35
C ASP A 65 -2.66 1.62 -18.49
N ASN A 66 -3.59 0.97 -17.77
CA ASN A 66 -3.71 -0.49 -17.73
C ASN A 66 -5.13 -0.99 -18.04
N MET A 67 -5.98 -0.21 -18.73
CA MET A 67 -7.35 -0.61 -19.05
C MET A 67 -7.42 -2.00 -19.69
N GLY A 68 -8.18 -2.91 -19.08
CA GLY A 68 -8.30 -4.32 -19.48
C GLY A 68 -7.22 -5.24 -18.91
N GLU A 69 -6.27 -4.71 -18.13
CA GLU A 69 -5.17 -5.42 -17.51
C GLU A 69 -5.17 -5.24 -15.98
N LYS A 70 -4.35 -6.01 -15.28
CA LYS A 70 -4.17 -5.89 -13.83
C LYS A 70 -2.91 -5.10 -13.50
N PHE A 71 -3.01 -4.28 -12.46
CA PHE A 71 -1.87 -3.58 -11.88
C PHE A 71 -1.89 -3.64 -10.36
N ILE A 72 -0.75 -3.33 -9.75
CA ILE A 72 -0.61 -3.19 -8.30
C ILE A 72 -0.29 -1.74 -7.97
N PHE A 73 -0.83 -1.25 -6.87
CA PHE A 73 -0.30 -0.08 -6.18
C PHE A 73 0.34 -0.51 -4.87
N SER A 74 1.47 0.11 -4.51
CA SER A 74 2.17 -0.11 -3.26
C SER A 74 2.76 1.19 -2.72
N ASP A 75 2.55 1.46 -1.43
CA ASP A 75 3.37 2.41 -0.68
C ASP A 75 4.82 1.89 -0.58
N VAL A 76 5.77 2.78 -0.27
CA VAL A 76 7.20 2.42 -0.22
C VAL A 76 7.67 1.91 1.14
N ASP A 77 6.88 2.03 2.18
CA ASP A 77 7.13 1.44 3.51
C ASP A 77 6.64 -0.01 3.60
N ILE A 78 6.86 -0.73 2.51
CA ILE A 78 6.47 -2.11 2.30
C ILE A 78 7.71 -2.95 1.97
N GLN A 79 7.74 -4.19 2.45
CA GLN A 79 8.71 -5.20 2.09
C GLN A 79 8.02 -6.51 1.68
N PHE A 80 8.68 -7.25 0.79
CA PHE A 80 8.18 -8.47 0.18
C PHE A 80 8.97 -9.69 0.67
N PHE A 81 8.29 -10.85 0.71
CA PHE A 81 8.85 -12.14 1.13
C PHE A 81 8.47 -13.21 0.10
N GLY A 82 9.25 -13.32 -0.97
CA GLY A 82 9.04 -14.28 -2.05
C GLY A 82 8.20 -13.77 -3.22
N ASN A 83 7.90 -14.66 -4.15
CA ASN A 83 7.12 -14.37 -5.35
C ASN A 83 5.63 -14.27 -5.01
N ILE A 84 5.00 -13.18 -5.38
CA ILE A 84 3.62 -12.89 -4.96
C ILE A 84 2.65 -12.68 -6.13
N LYS A 85 3.12 -12.55 -7.36
CA LYS A 85 2.31 -12.17 -8.52
C LYS A 85 1.14 -13.11 -8.76
N ASP A 86 1.41 -14.41 -8.86
CA ASP A 86 0.36 -15.39 -9.14
C ASP A 86 -0.62 -15.51 -7.97
N ILE A 87 -0.11 -15.39 -6.75
CA ILE A 87 -0.92 -15.39 -5.53
C ILE A 87 -1.86 -14.18 -5.49
N LEU A 88 -1.38 -12.99 -5.87
CA LEU A 88 -2.21 -11.79 -5.94
C LEU A 88 -3.30 -11.91 -7.01
N ILE A 89 -2.97 -12.48 -8.17
CA ILE A 89 -3.94 -12.72 -9.24
C ILE A 89 -5.02 -13.72 -8.77
N GLU A 90 -4.62 -14.80 -8.10
CA GLU A 90 -5.54 -15.78 -7.53
C GLU A 90 -6.42 -15.15 -6.44
N GLU A 91 -5.81 -14.37 -5.53
CA GLU A 91 -6.57 -13.69 -4.47
C GLU A 91 -7.52 -12.62 -5.03
N LEU A 92 -7.17 -11.92 -6.09
CA LEU A 92 -8.11 -11.01 -6.76
C LEU A 92 -9.32 -11.77 -7.32
N GLY A 93 -9.09 -12.87 -8.03
CA GLY A 93 -10.14 -13.69 -8.66
C GLY A 93 -11.05 -12.84 -9.57
N ASP A 94 -12.36 -12.91 -9.33
CA ASP A 94 -13.40 -12.17 -10.10
C ASP A 94 -13.71 -10.77 -9.54
N TYR A 95 -12.92 -10.27 -8.60
CA TYR A 95 -13.12 -8.96 -8.00
C TYR A 95 -12.42 -7.88 -8.82
N ASP A 96 -12.94 -6.66 -8.74
CA ASP A 96 -12.35 -5.51 -9.42
C ASP A 96 -11.12 -4.98 -8.67
N ILE A 97 -11.10 -5.11 -7.33
CA ILE A 97 -9.99 -4.68 -6.48
C ILE A 97 -9.89 -5.55 -5.23
N ALA A 98 -8.66 -5.88 -4.84
CA ALA A 98 -8.37 -6.54 -3.57
C ALA A 98 -7.29 -5.73 -2.82
N CYS A 99 -7.63 -5.25 -1.62
CA CYS A 99 -6.77 -4.41 -0.80
C CYS A 99 -6.31 -5.14 0.46
N GLN A 100 -5.15 -4.75 1.01
CA GLN A 100 -4.83 -5.11 2.39
C GLN A 100 -5.96 -4.67 3.33
N ASN A 101 -6.20 -5.48 4.36
CA ASN A 101 -7.08 -5.08 5.46
C ASN A 101 -6.28 -4.25 6.46
N ASP A 102 -6.70 -3.04 6.78
CA ASP A 102 -6.01 -2.19 7.74
C ASP A 102 -6.47 -2.46 9.18
N THR A 103 -7.61 -1.95 9.56
CA THR A 103 -8.20 -2.18 10.88
C THR A 103 -9.65 -2.64 10.74
N GLY A 104 -9.98 -3.80 11.29
CA GLY A 104 -11.35 -4.29 11.26
C GLY A 104 -11.83 -4.53 9.82
N ASN A 105 -12.66 -3.64 9.29
CA ASN A 105 -13.25 -3.72 7.95
C ASN A 105 -12.81 -2.56 7.03
N MET A 106 -11.64 -1.98 7.25
CA MET A 106 -11.13 -0.87 6.44
C MET A 106 -10.16 -1.35 5.36
N TYR A 107 -10.44 -0.99 4.12
CA TYR A 107 -9.54 -1.20 2.99
C TYR A 107 -8.35 -0.26 3.10
N CYS A 108 -7.14 -0.82 3.11
CA CYS A 108 -5.90 -0.05 3.08
C CYS A 108 -5.62 0.46 1.68
N SER A 109 -5.40 1.75 1.54
CA SER A 109 -5.01 2.38 0.27
C SER A 109 -3.52 2.23 -0.07
N GLY A 110 -2.74 1.69 0.87
CA GLY A 110 -1.28 1.56 0.73
C GLY A 110 -0.82 0.32 -0.03
N PHE A 111 -1.69 -0.70 -0.19
CA PHE A 111 -1.37 -1.86 -1.03
C PHE A 111 -2.64 -2.52 -1.55
N PHE A 112 -2.75 -2.63 -2.86
CA PHE A 112 -3.85 -3.34 -3.51
C PHE A 112 -3.45 -3.87 -4.89
N ILE A 113 -4.17 -4.91 -5.35
CA ILE A 113 -4.22 -5.33 -6.76
C ILE A 113 -5.56 -4.90 -7.35
N CYS A 114 -5.54 -4.40 -8.56
CA CYS A 114 -6.70 -3.85 -9.26
C CYS A 114 -6.81 -4.43 -10.69
N ASP A 115 -8.01 -4.82 -11.07
CA ASP A 115 -8.40 -5.04 -12.46
C ASP A 115 -8.85 -3.69 -13.03
N ALA A 116 -8.07 -3.15 -13.98
CA ALA A 116 -8.33 -1.83 -14.55
C ALA A 116 -9.51 -1.90 -15.53
N ASN A 117 -10.66 -1.44 -15.08
CA ASN A 117 -11.91 -1.40 -15.85
C ASN A 117 -12.70 -0.12 -15.58
N GLU A 118 -13.82 0.07 -16.27
CA GLU A 118 -14.64 1.28 -16.13
C GLU A 118 -15.16 1.50 -14.69
N ARG A 119 -15.43 0.44 -13.91
CA ARG A 119 -15.90 0.57 -12.53
C ARG A 119 -14.79 1.08 -11.61
N THR A 120 -13.58 0.50 -11.71
CA THR A 120 -12.43 0.92 -10.91
C THR A 120 -11.98 2.33 -11.30
N LEU A 121 -11.99 2.67 -12.58
CA LEU A 121 -11.68 4.01 -13.04
C LEU A 121 -12.71 5.03 -12.51
N ASN A 122 -14.00 4.71 -12.58
CA ASN A 122 -15.04 5.56 -12.02
C ASN A 122 -14.89 5.73 -10.50
N MET A 123 -14.58 4.65 -9.77
CA MET A 123 -14.32 4.71 -8.33
C MET A 123 -13.17 5.68 -8.00
N PHE A 124 -12.01 5.56 -8.66
CA PHE A 124 -10.86 6.45 -8.43
C PHE A 124 -11.17 7.91 -8.82
N LYS A 125 -11.93 8.14 -9.89
CA LYS A 125 -12.41 9.49 -10.25
C LYS A 125 -13.33 10.07 -9.17
N LYS A 126 -14.23 9.27 -8.60
CA LYS A 126 -15.10 9.67 -7.49
C LYS A 126 -14.32 9.93 -6.20
N MET A 127 -13.25 9.17 -5.91
CA MET A 127 -12.33 9.48 -4.82
C MET A 127 -11.72 10.87 -4.98
N LYS A 128 -11.29 11.24 -6.19
CA LYS A 128 -10.72 12.57 -6.48
C LYS A 128 -11.78 13.67 -6.36
N GLU A 129 -12.97 13.48 -6.93
CA GLU A 129 -14.08 14.45 -6.88
C GLU A 129 -14.55 14.74 -5.45
N ASN A 130 -14.58 13.71 -4.59
CA ASN A 130 -15.05 13.78 -3.20
C ASN A 130 -13.90 13.74 -2.20
N TYR A 131 -12.68 14.08 -2.63
CA TYR A 131 -11.50 13.99 -1.80
C TYR A 131 -11.64 14.80 -0.51
N ASN A 132 -11.37 14.14 0.61
CA ASN A 132 -11.47 14.72 1.94
C ASN A 132 -10.20 14.46 2.75
N SER A 133 -9.11 15.12 2.35
CA SER A 133 -7.80 15.17 3.02
C SER A 133 -7.07 13.84 3.27
N GLU A 134 -7.66 12.69 2.93
CA GLU A 134 -7.06 11.36 3.15
C GLU A 134 -7.48 10.37 2.04
N ASP A 135 -6.49 9.69 1.46
CA ASP A 135 -6.69 8.72 0.38
C ASP A 135 -7.43 7.45 0.85
N GLN A 136 -7.10 6.94 2.04
CA GLN A 136 -7.75 5.74 2.59
C GLN A 136 -9.21 5.99 2.96
N THR A 137 -9.53 7.11 3.57
CA THR A 137 -10.91 7.52 3.85
C THR A 137 -11.69 7.67 2.54
N SER A 138 -11.10 8.33 1.53
CA SER A 138 -11.71 8.50 0.22
C SER A 138 -11.96 7.16 -0.49
N LEU A 139 -11.00 6.21 -0.41
CA LEU A 139 -11.17 4.85 -0.93
C LEU A 139 -12.36 4.15 -0.26
N ASN A 140 -12.41 4.12 1.06
CA ASN A 140 -13.46 3.42 1.82
C ASN A 140 -14.85 4.01 1.59
N GLN A 141 -14.96 5.31 1.31
CA GLN A 141 -16.23 5.95 0.94
C GLN A 141 -16.72 5.54 -0.45
N GLN A 142 -15.83 5.27 -1.39
CA GLN A 142 -16.17 5.00 -2.79
C GLN A 142 -16.05 3.52 -3.18
N ILE A 143 -15.52 2.66 -2.32
CA ILE A 143 -15.23 1.24 -2.62
C ILE A 143 -16.48 0.44 -3.04
N HIS A 144 -17.66 0.87 -2.60
CA HIS A 144 -18.95 0.27 -2.95
C HIS A 144 -19.28 0.37 -4.46
N LEU A 145 -18.58 1.21 -5.23
CA LEU A 145 -18.71 1.33 -6.68
C LEU A 145 -18.04 0.17 -7.44
N CYS A 146 -17.27 -0.66 -6.75
CA CYS A 146 -16.54 -1.79 -7.29
C CYS A 146 -16.88 -3.09 -6.56
N LYS A 147 -16.65 -4.20 -7.22
CA LYS A 147 -16.62 -5.52 -6.58
C LYS A 147 -15.28 -5.67 -5.83
N SER A 148 -15.29 -5.46 -4.54
CA SER A 148 -14.08 -5.38 -3.70
C SER A 148 -13.97 -6.50 -2.68
N LYS A 149 -12.76 -6.83 -2.27
CA LYS A 149 -12.47 -7.77 -1.17
C LYS A 149 -11.19 -7.40 -0.43
N PHE A 150 -10.97 -8.02 0.73
CA PHE A 150 -9.71 -7.99 1.42
C PHE A 150 -8.77 -9.07 0.91
N LEU A 151 -7.49 -8.73 0.81
CA LEU A 151 -6.41 -9.71 0.70
C LEU A 151 -6.29 -10.52 1.99
N SER A 152 -5.77 -11.73 1.89
CA SER A 152 -5.52 -12.59 3.05
C SER A 152 -4.52 -11.97 4.03
N LYS A 153 -4.45 -12.51 5.26
CA LYS A 153 -3.50 -12.06 6.30
C LYS A 153 -2.03 -12.27 5.93
N ARG A 154 -1.73 -12.98 4.86
CA ARG A 154 -0.37 -13.10 4.30
C ARG A 154 0.13 -11.76 3.75
N PHE A 155 -0.78 -10.83 3.40
CA PHE A 155 -0.52 -9.43 3.08
C PHE A 155 -0.71 -8.61 4.36
N PHE A 156 0.29 -8.64 5.19
CA PHE A 156 0.23 -8.26 6.60
C PHE A 156 0.35 -6.75 6.80
N THR A 157 -0.53 -6.19 7.63
CA THR A 157 -0.44 -4.82 8.14
C THR A 157 -0.39 -4.83 9.66
N ILE A 158 0.32 -3.87 10.25
CA ILE A 158 0.38 -3.76 11.70
C ILE A 158 -0.96 -3.31 12.31
N GLY A 159 -1.79 -2.62 11.56
CA GLY A 159 -3.11 -2.19 11.98
C GLY A 159 -4.00 -3.33 12.47
N HIS A 160 -3.85 -4.53 11.91
CA HIS A 160 -4.56 -5.73 12.34
C HIS A 160 -4.32 -6.12 13.80
N ILE A 161 -3.17 -5.76 14.36
CA ILE A 161 -2.72 -6.24 15.66
C ILE A 161 -2.86 -5.18 16.73
N THR A 162 -2.41 -3.97 16.44
CA THR A 162 -2.22 -2.98 17.49
C THR A 162 -3.41 -2.05 17.65
N HIS A 163 -4.18 -1.80 16.59
CA HIS A 163 -5.20 -0.74 16.51
C HIS A 163 -4.68 0.61 17.03
N SER A 164 -3.37 0.79 17.04
CA SER A 164 -2.68 1.97 17.56
C SER A 164 -1.35 2.15 16.84
N VAL A 165 -0.77 3.35 16.96
CA VAL A 165 0.56 3.64 16.41
C VAL A 165 1.61 2.75 17.03
N TRP A 166 2.43 2.12 16.19
CA TRP A 166 3.57 1.34 16.63
C TRP A 166 4.68 2.24 17.18
N ASN A 167 5.22 1.91 18.34
CA ASN A 167 6.28 2.66 19.01
C ASN A 167 7.35 1.75 19.65
N GLY A 168 7.59 0.58 19.07
CA GLY A 168 8.61 -0.35 19.52
C GLY A 168 8.09 -1.60 20.25
N GLN A 169 6.78 -1.72 20.43
CA GLN A 169 6.20 -2.92 21.03
C GLN A 169 6.45 -4.16 20.18
N ASP A 170 6.63 -5.30 20.82
CA ASP A 170 6.74 -6.58 20.14
C ASP A 170 5.39 -6.97 19.54
N ILE A 171 5.41 -7.61 18.35
CA ILE A 171 4.22 -8.01 17.62
C ILE A 171 4.35 -9.45 17.13
N ASP A 172 3.28 -10.19 17.18
CA ASP A 172 3.18 -11.49 16.55
C ASP A 172 3.02 -11.34 15.03
N ILE A 173 3.85 -12.07 14.28
CA ILE A 173 3.87 -12.01 12.83
C ILE A 173 3.51 -13.39 12.29
N PRO A 174 2.54 -13.50 11.36
CA PRO A 174 2.26 -14.76 10.69
C PRO A 174 3.53 -15.31 10.01
N LYS A 175 3.76 -16.63 10.13
CA LYS A 175 4.97 -17.26 9.57
C LYS A 175 4.99 -17.30 8.04
N ASP A 176 3.82 -17.22 7.42
CA ASP A 176 3.61 -17.33 5.97
C ASP A 176 3.32 -16.00 5.29
N ILE A 177 3.76 -14.87 5.90
CA ILE A 177 3.54 -13.55 5.28
C ILE A 177 4.30 -13.44 3.96
N LEU A 178 3.65 -12.76 3.03
CA LEU A 178 4.19 -12.46 1.69
C LEU A 178 4.55 -10.98 1.53
N VAL A 179 3.81 -10.13 2.22
CA VAL A 179 4.00 -8.67 2.20
C VAL A 179 3.82 -8.16 3.61
N HIS A 180 4.68 -7.25 4.02
CA HIS A 180 4.52 -6.49 5.27
C HIS A 180 4.52 -5.01 4.98
N HIS A 181 3.51 -4.31 5.47
CA HIS A 181 3.35 -2.87 5.39
C HIS A 181 3.58 -2.23 6.77
N ALA A 182 4.55 -1.32 6.88
CA ALA A 182 4.86 -0.58 8.11
C ALA A 182 3.91 0.61 8.32
N ASN A 183 2.60 0.40 8.05
CA ASN A 183 1.56 1.37 8.35
C ASN A 183 1.41 1.58 9.87
N TRP A 184 0.62 2.54 10.30
CA TRP A 184 0.44 2.89 11.72
C TRP A 184 1.75 3.17 12.46
N THR A 185 2.76 3.69 11.74
CA THR A 185 4.09 3.97 12.28
C THR A 185 4.51 5.37 11.89
N ILE A 186 4.76 6.23 12.88
CA ILE A 186 5.14 7.62 12.68
C ILE A 186 6.67 7.75 12.65
N GLY A 187 7.18 8.44 11.64
CA GLY A 187 8.60 8.72 11.46
C GLY A 187 9.31 7.63 10.67
N THR A 188 10.12 8.05 9.70
CA THR A 188 10.88 7.14 8.82
C THR A 188 11.77 6.18 9.61
N ASN A 189 12.44 6.64 10.67
CA ASN A 189 13.28 5.78 11.52
C ASN A 189 12.47 4.67 12.22
N ASN A 190 11.27 4.97 12.69
CA ASN A 190 10.40 3.97 13.30
C ASN A 190 9.90 2.96 12.26
N LYS A 191 9.55 3.42 11.04
CA LYS A 191 9.22 2.52 9.93
C LYS A 191 10.37 1.57 9.62
N ILE A 192 11.59 2.08 9.54
CA ILE A 192 12.82 1.28 9.34
C ILE A 192 12.99 0.25 10.47
N ASN A 193 12.84 0.66 11.73
CA ASN A 193 12.95 -0.23 12.86
C ASN A 193 11.91 -1.36 12.81
N LEU A 194 10.67 -1.04 12.46
CA LEU A 194 9.61 -2.02 12.30
C LEU A 194 9.89 -3.00 11.15
N LEU A 195 10.28 -2.50 9.98
CA LEU A 195 10.63 -3.33 8.83
C LEU A 195 11.77 -4.31 9.17
N ASN A 196 12.83 -3.82 9.82
CA ASN A 196 13.96 -4.65 10.25
C ASN A 196 13.54 -5.69 11.31
N MET A 197 12.70 -5.31 12.27
CA MET A 197 12.20 -6.24 13.28
C MET A 197 11.40 -7.38 12.64
N VAL A 198 10.50 -7.06 11.71
CA VAL A 198 9.69 -8.07 11.02
C VAL A 198 10.58 -9.00 10.21
N ARG A 199 11.51 -8.48 9.42
CA ARG A 199 12.45 -9.30 8.64
C ARG A 199 13.25 -10.25 9.53
N LYS A 200 13.82 -9.73 10.62
CA LYS A 200 14.56 -10.56 11.56
C LYS A 200 13.73 -11.71 12.16
N LYS A 201 12.45 -11.46 12.45
CA LYS A 201 11.56 -12.51 12.97
C LYS A 201 11.26 -13.57 11.92
N ILE A 202 11.07 -13.19 10.65
CA ILE A 202 10.85 -14.13 9.55
C ILE A 202 12.10 -14.97 9.31
N ASP A 203 13.28 -14.36 9.19
CA ASP A 203 14.55 -15.06 8.94
C ASP A 203 14.94 -16.01 10.09
N TYR A 204 14.54 -15.70 11.34
CA TYR A 204 14.81 -16.55 12.51
C TYR A 204 13.87 -17.78 12.57
N ASN A 205 12.68 -17.70 11.98
CA ASN A 205 11.65 -18.75 12.02
C ASN A 205 11.63 -19.64 10.74
N GLY A 206 12.47 -19.36 9.75
CA GLY A 206 12.67 -20.15 8.51
C GLY A 206 13.87 -21.02 8.62
#